data_d91a4730a69780743f5ce4fe25e45115
#
_entry.id   d91a4730a69780743f5ce4fe25e45115
#
_cell.length_a   1.000
_cell.length_b   1.000
_cell.length_c   1.000
_cell.angle_alpha   90.00
_cell.angle_beta   90.00
_cell.angle_gamma   90.00
#
_symmetry.space_group_name_H-M   'P 1'
#
loop_
_entity.id
_entity.type
_entity.pdbx_description
1 polymer ?
#
loop_
_entity_poly.entity_id
_entity_poly.type
_entity_poly.pdbx_seq_one_letter_code
_entity_poly.pdbx_strand_id
1 'polypeptide(L)'
;MIVAGARTPMGRLLGSLKSFSGADLGGFAIKAALDRAGIGGDQVQYVIMGQVLQAGAGQIPARQAAVKAGIPMNVPALTINKVCLSGLDAIALADQLIRAGEFDVVVAGGQESMTNAPHLLPKSREGYKYGAIEMLDSMAHDGLTDAYENIPMGESTEKHNSRLGLDRLAQDEIGALSHQRAAAARKNGLFEAEITPVEIPQRKGDPVLFSQDEGIRPETTVESLGKLRPAFAKDGTITAGTSSQISDGAAAVVVMSKAKAQELGLEWIAEIGAHGNVAGPDNSLQSQPSGAIRHALKKDGLSVEDLDLIEINEAFAAVAVQSMKDLGVTPDKVNVNGGAIALGHPIGMSGARVVLHLALELKRRGGGTGAAALCGGGGQGDALIIRVPGK
;
A
#
# COMPACT_ATOMS: atom_id res chain seq x y z
N MET A 1 -1.89 -18.46 6.43
CA MET A 1 -3.26 -18.09 6.03
C MET A 1 -3.55 -16.66 6.39
N ILE A 2 -4.20 -15.90 5.52
CA ILE A 2 -4.82 -14.62 5.87
C ILE A 2 -6.24 -14.93 6.34
N VAL A 3 -6.48 -14.77 7.64
CA VAL A 3 -7.79 -15.09 8.24
C VAL A 3 -8.78 -13.96 8.04
N ALA A 4 -8.35 -12.72 8.29
CA ALA A 4 -9.15 -11.53 8.11
C ALA A 4 -8.26 -10.31 7.87
N GLY A 5 -8.88 -9.21 7.50
CA GLY A 5 -8.19 -7.94 7.36
C GLY A 5 -9.16 -6.77 7.31
N ALA A 6 -8.61 -5.59 7.51
CA ALA A 6 -9.33 -4.33 7.41
C ALA A 6 -8.38 -3.20 7.01
N ARG A 7 -8.94 -2.15 6.43
CA ARG A 7 -8.24 -0.89 6.20
C ARG A 7 -9.11 0.30 6.58
N THR A 8 -8.48 1.41 6.89
CA THR A 8 -9.19 2.67 6.96
C THR A 8 -9.58 3.13 5.54
N PRO A 9 -10.57 4.01 5.39
CA PRO A 9 -10.65 4.81 4.18
C PRO A 9 -9.34 5.59 4.02
N MET A 10 -8.96 5.93 2.79
CA MET A 10 -7.78 6.76 2.54
C MET A 10 -8.16 8.24 2.50
N GLY A 11 -7.51 9.03 3.34
CA GLY A 11 -7.63 10.48 3.35
C GLY A 11 -6.61 11.12 2.42
N ARG A 12 -6.94 12.28 1.86
CA ARG A 12 -6.01 13.13 1.10
C ARG A 12 -5.07 13.88 2.04
N LEU A 13 -3.99 14.40 1.50
CA LEU A 13 -3.13 15.34 2.22
C LEU A 13 -3.95 16.47 2.84
N LEU A 14 -3.80 16.67 4.14
CA LEU A 14 -4.57 17.64 4.96
C LEU A 14 -6.10 17.42 4.91
N GLY A 15 -6.54 16.22 4.53
CA GLY A 15 -7.93 15.83 4.43
C GLY A 15 -8.55 15.36 5.73
N SER A 16 -9.53 14.47 5.62
CA SER A 16 -10.36 14.02 6.76
C SER A 16 -9.57 13.31 7.86
N LEU A 17 -8.45 12.65 7.54
CA LEU A 17 -7.62 11.91 8.51
C LEU A 17 -6.47 12.73 9.12
N LYS A 18 -6.38 14.02 8.85
CA LYS A 18 -5.26 14.89 9.26
C LYS A 18 -4.98 14.94 10.76
N SER A 19 -5.98 14.67 11.59
CA SER A 19 -5.86 14.71 13.06
C SER A 19 -5.28 13.43 13.67
N PHE A 20 -5.08 12.37 12.86
CA PHE A 20 -4.61 11.07 13.33
C PHE A 20 -3.15 10.84 12.96
N SER A 21 -2.39 10.30 13.90
CA SER A 21 -1.04 9.77 13.62
C SER A 21 -1.12 8.47 12.83
N GLY A 22 0.01 8.05 12.23
CA GLY A 22 0.10 6.73 11.62
C GLY A 22 -0.25 5.60 12.59
N ALA A 23 0.14 5.73 13.86
CA ALA A 23 -0.18 4.76 14.91
C ALA A 23 -1.67 4.73 15.28
N ASP A 24 -2.38 5.86 15.23
CA ASP A 24 -3.83 5.90 15.42
C ASP A 24 -4.54 5.14 14.30
N LEU A 25 -4.16 5.44 13.05
CA LEU A 25 -4.70 4.77 11.86
C LEU A 25 -4.43 3.27 11.87
N GLY A 26 -3.19 2.87 12.20
CA GLY A 26 -2.81 1.48 12.38
C GLY A 26 -3.63 0.78 13.46
N GLY A 27 -3.89 1.47 14.57
CA GLY A 27 -4.74 0.97 15.65
C GLY A 27 -6.16 0.66 15.19
N PHE A 28 -6.77 1.53 14.38
CA PHE A 28 -8.11 1.30 13.81
C PHE A 28 -8.12 0.08 12.88
N ALA A 29 -7.15 -0.03 11.99
CA ALA A 29 -7.07 -1.15 11.05
C ALA A 29 -6.82 -2.48 11.76
N ILE A 30 -5.90 -2.52 12.72
CA ILE A 30 -5.59 -3.73 13.52
C ILE A 30 -6.81 -4.18 14.31
N LYS A 31 -7.45 -3.25 15.03
CA LYS A 31 -8.64 -3.57 15.81
C LYS A 31 -9.73 -4.18 14.94
N ALA A 32 -10.05 -3.56 13.82
CA ALA A 32 -11.06 -4.06 12.91
C ALA A 32 -10.68 -5.42 12.28
N ALA A 33 -9.39 -5.65 12.00
CA ALA A 33 -8.91 -6.94 11.51
C ALA A 33 -9.10 -8.05 12.57
N LEU A 34 -8.80 -7.77 13.84
CA LEU A 34 -9.03 -8.71 14.95
C LEU A 34 -10.53 -8.99 15.15
N ASP A 35 -11.36 -7.94 15.14
CA ASP A 35 -12.81 -8.07 15.27
C ASP A 35 -13.39 -8.97 14.14
N ARG A 36 -12.93 -8.78 12.91
CA ARG A 36 -13.33 -9.60 11.74
C ARG A 36 -12.79 -11.02 11.79
N ALA A 37 -11.63 -11.22 12.39
CA ALA A 37 -11.06 -12.55 12.60
C ALA A 37 -11.76 -13.31 13.74
N GLY A 38 -12.49 -12.61 14.62
CA GLY A 38 -13.13 -13.19 15.80
C GLY A 38 -12.13 -13.63 16.87
N ILE A 39 -10.97 -12.95 16.96
CA ILE A 39 -9.95 -13.25 17.98
C ILE A 39 -9.66 -12.02 18.85
N GLY A 40 -9.24 -12.27 20.09
CA GLY A 40 -8.77 -11.23 21.00
C GLY A 40 -7.33 -10.81 20.74
N GLY A 41 -6.97 -9.62 21.19
CA GLY A 41 -5.59 -9.14 21.10
C GLY A 41 -4.57 -10.00 21.89
N ASP A 42 -5.04 -10.70 22.91
CA ASP A 42 -4.26 -11.62 23.74
C ASP A 42 -3.85 -12.92 23.01
N GLN A 43 -4.50 -13.22 21.89
CA GLN A 43 -4.15 -14.35 21.02
C GLN A 43 -3.05 -14.01 20.01
N VAL A 44 -2.74 -12.73 19.83
CA VAL A 44 -1.68 -12.27 18.92
C VAL A 44 -0.31 -12.47 19.58
N GLN A 45 0.63 -13.03 18.83
CA GLN A 45 1.98 -13.31 19.34
C GLN A 45 3.02 -12.29 18.85
N TYR A 46 2.78 -11.64 17.70
CA TYR A 46 3.67 -10.64 17.13
C TYR A 46 2.92 -9.67 16.23
N VAL A 47 3.44 -8.43 16.13
CA VAL A 47 2.89 -7.40 15.25
C VAL A 47 3.99 -6.82 14.37
N ILE A 48 3.76 -6.76 13.06
CA ILE A 48 4.68 -6.17 12.08
C ILE A 48 3.92 -5.13 11.26
N MET A 49 4.26 -3.86 11.41
CA MET A 49 3.64 -2.78 10.63
C MET A 49 4.69 -2.00 9.85
N GLY A 50 4.43 -1.82 8.55
CA GLY A 50 5.20 -0.91 7.72
C GLY A 50 4.86 0.55 8.04
N GLN A 51 5.89 1.39 8.17
CA GLN A 51 5.76 2.85 8.21
C GLN A 51 7.04 3.47 7.70
N VAL A 52 6.94 4.38 6.76
CA VAL A 52 8.08 5.02 6.10
C VAL A 52 8.48 6.30 6.82
N LEU A 53 7.50 7.16 7.10
CA LEU A 53 7.72 8.48 7.69
C LEU A 53 7.67 8.38 9.23
N GLN A 54 8.83 8.18 9.83
CA GLN A 54 8.95 7.87 11.25
C GLN A 54 9.49 9.03 12.09
N ALA A 55 9.97 10.11 11.47
CA ALA A 55 10.47 11.28 12.19
C ALA A 55 9.38 11.87 13.08
N GLY A 56 9.65 12.02 14.38
CA GLY A 56 8.70 12.54 15.35
C GLY A 56 7.53 11.62 15.71
N ALA A 57 7.45 10.41 15.15
CA ALA A 57 6.37 9.46 15.43
C ALA A 57 6.50 8.73 16.79
N GLY A 58 7.59 8.93 17.49
CA GLY A 58 7.90 8.23 18.74
C GLY A 58 8.52 6.85 18.53
N GLN A 59 8.68 6.12 19.63
CA GLN A 59 9.30 4.80 19.58
C GLN A 59 8.34 3.76 18.99
N ILE A 60 8.83 2.97 18.06
CA ILE A 60 8.19 1.79 17.49
C ILE A 60 6.70 2.03 17.18
N PRO A 61 6.38 2.78 16.11
CA PRO A 61 4.99 3.09 15.76
C PRO A 61 4.07 1.86 15.62
N ALA A 62 4.61 0.72 15.19
CA ALA A 62 3.88 -0.55 15.14
C ALA A 62 3.39 -0.99 16.54
N ARG A 63 4.23 -0.82 17.58
CA ARG A 63 3.84 -1.15 18.94
C ARG A 63 2.78 -0.20 19.48
N GLN A 64 2.91 1.09 19.17
CA GLN A 64 1.88 2.07 19.53
C GLN A 64 0.53 1.70 18.92
N ALA A 65 0.50 1.35 17.64
CA ALA A 65 -0.70 0.90 16.95
C ALA A 65 -1.29 -0.37 17.57
N ALA A 66 -0.45 -1.36 17.90
CA ALA A 66 -0.87 -2.61 18.55
C ALA A 66 -1.59 -2.34 19.88
N VAL A 67 -1.00 -1.52 20.73
CA VAL A 67 -1.60 -1.17 22.04
C VAL A 67 -2.90 -0.39 21.87
N LYS A 68 -2.96 0.56 20.93
CA LYS A 68 -4.19 1.30 20.59
C LYS A 68 -5.31 0.38 20.10
N ALA A 69 -4.96 -0.73 19.45
CA ALA A 69 -5.91 -1.76 18.99
C ALA A 69 -6.37 -2.72 20.10
N GLY A 70 -5.82 -2.60 21.32
CA GLY A 70 -6.13 -3.50 22.43
C GLY A 70 -5.28 -4.75 22.51
N ILE A 71 -4.18 -4.84 21.75
CA ILE A 71 -3.19 -5.90 21.90
C ILE A 71 -2.38 -5.63 23.19
N PRO A 72 -2.21 -6.64 24.09
CA PRO A 72 -1.57 -6.41 25.37
C PRO A 72 -0.08 -6.07 25.25
N MET A 73 0.43 -5.40 26.29
CA MET A 73 1.81 -4.93 26.35
C MET A 73 2.89 -6.02 26.31
N ASN A 74 2.54 -7.26 26.59
CA ASN A 74 3.46 -8.39 26.51
C ASN A 74 3.64 -8.96 25.09
N VAL A 75 2.91 -8.44 24.11
CA VAL A 75 3.08 -8.81 22.71
C VAL A 75 4.12 -7.89 22.03
N PRO A 76 5.23 -8.42 21.54
CA PRO A 76 6.25 -7.61 20.88
C PRO A 76 5.78 -7.13 19.49
N ALA A 77 6.39 -6.04 19.01
CA ALA A 77 6.08 -5.47 17.71
C ALA A 77 7.32 -4.93 17.00
N LEU A 78 7.28 -4.95 15.69
CA LEU A 78 8.33 -4.46 14.80
C LEU A 78 7.75 -3.45 13.80
N THR A 79 8.39 -2.30 13.66
CA THR A 79 8.14 -1.37 12.54
C THR A 79 9.19 -1.59 11.47
N ILE A 80 8.75 -1.78 10.21
CA ILE A 80 9.66 -1.94 9.08
C ILE A 80 9.50 -0.81 8.07
N ASN A 81 10.57 -0.50 7.37
CA ASN A 81 10.60 0.47 6.28
C ASN A 81 11.35 -0.11 5.08
N LYS A 82 10.62 -0.32 4.00
CA LYS A 82 11.11 -0.65 2.66
C LYS A 82 10.38 0.23 1.65
N VAL A 83 10.20 1.49 1.99
CA VAL A 83 9.41 2.47 1.23
C VAL A 83 8.01 1.91 0.88
N CYS A 84 7.56 2.03 -0.36
CA CYS A 84 6.22 1.57 -0.80
C CYS A 84 5.97 0.07 -0.58
N LEU A 85 7.03 -0.73 -0.44
CA LEU A 85 6.97 -2.17 -0.28
C LEU A 85 6.67 -2.63 1.16
N SER A 86 6.76 -1.71 2.12
CA SER A 86 6.75 -2.03 3.56
C SER A 86 5.54 -2.85 4.01
N GLY A 87 4.34 -2.49 3.56
CA GLY A 87 3.12 -3.20 3.98
C GLY A 87 3.03 -4.63 3.45
N LEU A 88 3.47 -4.88 2.21
CA LEU A 88 3.54 -6.23 1.64
C LEU A 88 4.66 -7.02 2.30
N ASP A 89 5.81 -6.40 2.50
CA ASP A 89 6.97 -7.04 3.13
C ASP A 89 6.67 -7.45 4.58
N ALA A 90 5.87 -6.67 5.30
CA ALA A 90 5.37 -7.04 6.63
C ALA A 90 4.56 -8.34 6.60
N ILE A 91 3.68 -8.51 5.61
CA ILE A 91 2.88 -9.73 5.44
C ILE A 91 3.76 -10.91 5.04
N ALA A 92 4.70 -10.69 4.12
CA ALA A 92 5.66 -11.73 3.71
C ALA A 92 6.54 -12.17 4.87
N LEU A 93 7.02 -11.25 5.70
CA LEU A 93 7.81 -11.56 6.90
C LEU A 93 6.98 -12.33 7.94
N ALA A 94 5.71 -11.96 8.15
CA ALA A 94 4.80 -12.69 9.01
C ALA A 94 4.64 -14.15 8.56
N ASP A 95 4.42 -14.38 7.26
CA ASP A 95 4.36 -15.73 6.69
C ASP A 95 5.65 -16.52 6.91
N GLN A 96 6.81 -15.89 6.70
CA GLN A 96 8.12 -16.51 6.89
C GLN A 96 8.35 -16.92 8.34
N LEU A 97 8.01 -16.06 9.30
CA LEU A 97 8.13 -16.36 10.74
C LEU A 97 7.20 -17.49 11.17
N ILE A 98 5.97 -17.53 10.64
CA ILE A 98 5.02 -18.62 10.88
C ILE A 98 5.54 -19.94 10.28
N ARG A 99 6.06 -19.91 9.05
CA ARG A 99 6.66 -21.10 8.42
C ARG A 99 7.92 -21.59 9.15
N ALA A 100 8.66 -20.67 9.76
CA ALA A 100 9.83 -21.01 10.59
C ALA A 100 9.44 -21.61 11.96
N GLY A 101 8.16 -21.56 12.34
CA GLY A 101 7.66 -22.06 13.62
C GLY A 101 7.90 -21.13 14.82
N GLU A 102 8.23 -19.85 14.56
CA GLU A 102 8.41 -18.86 15.63
C GLU A 102 7.09 -18.44 16.24
N PHE A 103 6.05 -18.28 15.40
CA PHE A 103 4.73 -17.82 15.78
C PHE A 103 3.64 -18.56 15.02
N ASP A 104 2.44 -18.61 15.60
CA ASP A 104 1.23 -19.09 14.94
C ASP A 104 0.28 -17.98 14.55
N VAL A 105 0.29 -16.84 15.26
CA VAL A 105 -0.64 -15.72 15.03
C VAL A 105 0.14 -14.41 14.99
N VAL A 106 0.16 -13.76 13.83
CA VAL A 106 0.86 -12.50 13.60
C VAL A 106 -0.11 -11.49 12.96
N VAL A 107 -0.14 -10.29 13.48
CA VAL A 107 -0.79 -9.16 12.80
C VAL A 107 0.24 -8.46 11.95
N ALA A 108 -0.04 -8.29 10.66
CA ALA A 108 0.85 -7.64 9.72
C ALA A 108 0.12 -6.62 8.85
N GLY A 109 0.80 -5.56 8.49
CA GLY A 109 0.22 -4.53 7.62
C GLY A 109 1.10 -3.31 7.48
N GLY A 110 0.45 -2.17 7.34
CA GLY A 110 1.15 -0.89 7.25
C GLY A 110 0.24 0.28 7.57
N GLN A 111 0.87 1.38 7.95
CA GLN A 111 0.23 2.60 8.41
C GLN A 111 1.06 3.79 7.96
N GLU A 112 0.40 4.90 7.63
CA GLU A 112 1.08 6.12 7.25
C GLU A 112 0.18 7.33 7.47
N SER A 113 0.69 8.37 8.11
CA SER A 113 0.13 9.70 8.03
C SER A 113 1.15 10.59 7.32
N MET A 114 0.99 10.75 6.02
CA MET A 114 1.86 11.64 5.26
C MET A 114 1.60 13.11 5.63
N THR A 115 0.36 13.43 5.99
CA THR A 115 -0.04 14.75 6.48
C THR A 115 0.75 15.19 7.72
N ASN A 116 1.04 14.25 8.64
CA ASN A 116 1.71 14.56 9.89
C ASN A 116 3.24 14.37 9.86
N ALA A 117 3.82 14.10 8.70
CA ALA A 117 5.26 14.09 8.53
C ALA A 117 5.85 15.48 8.81
N PRO A 118 6.79 15.62 9.76
CA PRO A 118 7.28 16.92 10.18
C PRO A 118 8.31 17.49 9.20
N HIS A 119 8.53 18.79 9.28
CA HIS A 119 9.73 19.43 8.74
C HIS A 119 10.89 19.22 9.70
N LEU A 120 12.06 18.95 9.15
CA LEU A 120 13.29 18.64 9.88
C LEU A 120 14.25 19.83 9.81
N LEU A 121 14.94 20.05 10.89
CA LEU A 121 16.02 21.05 10.96
C LEU A 121 17.36 20.33 11.08
N PRO A 122 18.04 19.99 9.96
CA PRO A 122 19.33 19.32 9.97
C PRO A 122 20.38 20.18 10.66
N LYS A 123 21.39 19.54 11.27
CA LYS A 123 22.51 20.21 11.96
C LYS A 123 22.12 21.13 13.13
N SER A 124 20.85 21.07 13.59
CA SER A 124 20.39 21.89 14.72
C SER A 124 21.20 21.67 16.01
N ARG A 125 21.77 20.47 16.22
CA ARG A 125 22.60 20.17 17.40
C ARG A 125 23.96 20.91 17.39
N GLU A 126 24.47 21.19 16.19
CA GLU A 126 25.72 21.99 16.02
C GLU A 126 25.44 23.49 16.09
N GLY A 127 24.18 23.89 15.87
CA GLY A 127 23.74 25.28 15.81
C GLY A 127 24.00 25.95 14.45
N TYR A 128 23.43 27.13 14.31
CA TYR A 128 23.51 27.94 13.09
C TYR A 128 24.16 29.29 13.46
N LYS A 129 25.14 29.73 12.68
CA LYS A 129 25.92 30.95 13.00
C LYS A 129 25.31 32.20 12.38
N TYR A 130 25.19 32.24 11.05
CA TYR A 130 24.78 33.45 10.30
C TYR A 130 24.08 33.06 8.98
N GLY A 131 23.06 33.82 8.62
CA GLY A 131 22.33 33.65 7.35
C GLY A 131 21.04 32.80 7.51
N ALA A 132 20.36 32.58 6.39
CA ALA A 132 19.15 31.77 6.30
C ALA A 132 19.47 30.28 6.53
N ILE A 133 18.46 29.55 7.00
CA ILE A 133 18.49 28.10 7.15
C ILE A 133 17.32 27.49 6.37
N GLU A 134 17.50 26.27 5.88
CA GLU A 134 16.45 25.49 5.25
C GLU A 134 15.94 24.42 6.21
N MET A 135 14.64 24.15 6.13
CA MET A 135 13.99 23.01 6.75
C MET A 135 13.68 21.98 5.68
N LEU A 136 13.97 20.70 5.95
CA LEU A 136 13.61 19.61 5.06
C LEU A 136 12.19 19.14 5.36
N ASP A 137 11.35 19.03 4.33
CA ASP A 137 10.09 18.28 4.44
C ASP A 137 10.43 16.78 4.47
N SER A 138 10.21 16.12 5.61
CA SER A 138 10.53 14.70 5.76
C SER A 138 9.68 13.81 4.84
N MET A 139 8.46 14.22 4.52
CA MET A 139 7.63 13.50 3.56
C MET A 139 8.28 13.47 2.17
N ALA A 140 8.75 14.62 1.70
CA ALA A 140 9.44 14.72 0.42
C ALA A 140 10.80 14.02 0.47
N HIS A 141 11.62 14.32 1.47
CA HIS A 141 13.01 13.86 1.55
C HIS A 141 13.13 12.35 1.78
N ASP A 142 12.40 11.81 2.75
CA ASP A 142 12.50 10.41 3.17
C ASP A 142 11.59 9.47 2.37
N GLY A 143 10.51 9.98 1.80
CA GLY A 143 9.49 9.17 1.13
C GLY A 143 9.38 9.35 -0.38
N LEU A 144 9.67 10.55 -0.92
CA LEU A 144 9.34 10.91 -2.30
C LEU A 144 10.53 11.43 -3.12
N THR A 145 11.74 11.35 -2.57
CA THR A 145 12.99 11.75 -3.25
C THR A 145 13.86 10.52 -3.47
N ASP A 146 14.33 10.33 -4.70
CA ASP A 146 15.30 9.28 -5.01
C ASP A 146 16.62 9.55 -4.26
N ALA A 147 17.08 8.57 -3.49
CA ALA A 147 18.24 8.73 -2.62
C ALA A 147 19.58 8.78 -3.35
N TYR A 148 19.65 8.27 -4.58
CA TYR A 148 20.86 8.18 -5.37
C TYR A 148 21.06 9.39 -6.27
N GLU A 149 19.99 9.85 -6.91
CA GLU A 149 20.01 11.03 -7.78
C GLU A 149 19.63 12.31 -7.05
N ASN A 150 19.01 12.19 -5.87
CA ASN A 150 18.52 13.32 -5.06
C ASN A 150 17.51 14.22 -5.83
N ILE A 151 16.60 13.58 -6.55
CA ILE A 151 15.53 14.21 -7.33
C ILE A 151 14.18 13.60 -6.94
N PRO A 152 13.06 14.31 -7.18
CA PRO A 152 11.74 13.75 -6.95
C PRO A 152 11.53 12.41 -7.67
N MET A 153 10.83 11.48 -7.03
CA MET A 153 10.53 10.16 -7.61
C MET A 153 9.83 10.25 -8.98
N GLY A 154 8.95 11.26 -9.16
CA GLY A 154 8.31 11.49 -10.44
C GLY A 154 9.27 11.93 -11.54
N GLU A 155 10.29 12.74 -11.21
CA GLU A 155 11.34 13.14 -12.16
C GLU A 155 12.23 11.95 -12.52
N SER A 156 12.62 11.14 -11.54
CA SER A 156 13.36 9.90 -11.79
C SER A 156 12.57 8.95 -12.70
N THR A 157 11.28 8.77 -12.45
CA THR A 157 10.40 7.93 -13.27
C THR A 157 10.27 8.48 -14.69
N GLU A 158 10.13 9.80 -14.86
CA GLU A 158 10.04 10.46 -16.18
C GLU A 158 11.28 10.19 -17.04
N LYS A 159 12.48 10.25 -16.46
CA LYS A 159 13.72 9.92 -17.18
C LYS A 159 13.69 8.50 -17.77
N HIS A 160 13.18 7.55 -17.01
CA HIS A 160 13.07 6.15 -17.48
C HIS A 160 11.93 5.94 -18.47
N ASN A 161 10.83 6.72 -18.41
CA ASN A 161 9.74 6.66 -19.39
C ASN A 161 10.23 6.89 -20.82
N SER A 162 11.09 7.86 -21.01
CA SER A 162 11.68 8.15 -22.32
C SER A 162 12.44 6.95 -22.88
N ARG A 163 13.26 6.30 -22.05
CA ARG A 163 14.02 5.09 -22.43
C ARG A 163 13.11 3.91 -22.78
N LEU A 164 11.98 3.77 -22.09
CA LEU A 164 11.03 2.67 -22.28
C LEU A 164 9.99 2.95 -23.36
N GLY A 165 10.00 4.15 -23.95
CA GLY A 165 9.03 4.56 -24.95
C GLY A 165 7.59 4.62 -24.42
N LEU A 166 7.43 5.02 -23.15
CA LEU A 166 6.11 5.19 -22.55
C LEU A 166 5.52 6.55 -22.91
N ASP A 167 4.42 6.55 -23.63
CA ASP A 167 3.76 7.78 -24.06
C ASP A 167 2.76 8.32 -23.03
N ARG A 168 2.30 9.52 -23.27
CA ARG A 168 1.34 10.22 -22.44
C ARG A 168 -0.03 9.57 -22.47
N LEU A 169 -0.50 9.15 -23.65
CA LEU A 169 -1.85 8.61 -23.83
C LEU A 169 -2.07 7.32 -23.03
N ALA A 170 -1.12 6.39 -23.12
CA ALA A 170 -1.21 5.13 -22.36
C ALA A 170 -1.30 5.37 -20.85
N GLN A 171 -0.60 6.37 -20.34
CA GLN A 171 -0.65 6.75 -18.93
C GLN A 171 -1.99 7.41 -18.57
N ASP A 172 -2.51 8.32 -19.40
CA ASP A 172 -3.81 8.96 -19.19
C ASP A 172 -4.96 7.93 -19.22
N GLU A 173 -4.88 6.92 -20.09
CA GLU A 173 -5.83 5.79 -20.14
C GLU A 173 -5.87 5.03 -18.81
N ILE A 174 -4.72 4.70 -18.23
CA ILE A 174 -4.65 4.04 -16.91
C ILE A 174 -5.16 4.96 -15.81
N GLY A 175 -4.82 6.25 -15.83
CA GLY A 175 -5.31 7.21 -14.85
C GLY A 175 -6.84 7.33 -14.85
N ALA A 176 -7.44 7.44 -16.04
CA ALA A 176 -8.89 7.49 -16.19
C ALA A 176 -9.55 6.17 -15.74
N LEU A 177 -8.99 5.04 -16.16
CA LEU A 177 -9.50 3.71 -15.80
C LEU A 177 -9.47 3.47 -14.29
N SER A 178 -8.40 3.90 -13.60
CA SER A 178 -8.27 3.82 -12.15
C SER A 178 -9.45 4.51 -11.45
N HIS A 179 -9.74 5.75 -11.81
CA HIS A 179 -10.86 6.50 -11.23
C HIS A 179 -12.23 5.92 -11.58
N GLN A 180 -12.46 5.53 -12.81
CA GLN A 180 -13.73 4.97 -13.27
C GLN A 180 -14.02 3.65 -12.55
N ARG A 181 -13.04 2.76 -12.44
CA ARG A 181 -13.16 1.48 -11.73
C ARG A 181 -13.36 1.67 -10.23
N ALA A 182 -12.60 2.56 -9.59
CA ALA A 182 -12.76 2.85 -8.18
C ALA A 182 -14.15 3.46 -7.87
N ALA A 183 -14.63 4.35 -8.74
CA ALA A 183 -15.98 4.91 -8.60
C ALA A 183 -17.07 3.85 -8.75
N ALA A 184 -16.95 2.95 -9.72
CA ALA A 184 -17.88 1.83 -9.91
C ALA A 184 -17.83 0.86 -8.71
N ALA A 185 -16.64 0.49 -8.25
CA ALA A 185 -16.44 -0.38 -7.08
C ALA A 185 -17.07 0.23 -5.81
N ARG A 186 -16.85 1.52 -5.57
CA ARG A 186 -17.47 2.25 -4.45
C ARG A 186 -19.00 2.23 -4.56
N LYS A 187 -19.56 2.55 -5.73
CA LYS A 187 -21.01 2.55 -5.98
C LYS A 187 -21.64 1.18 -5.75
N ASN A 188 -20.92 0.12 -6.07
CA ASN A 188 -21.37 -1.27 -5.92
C ASN A 188 -21.05 -1.87 -4.54
N GLY A 189 -20.53 -1.07 -3.58
CA GLY A 189 -20.24 -1.53 -2.22
C GLY A 189 -19.05 -2.50 -2.11
N LEU A 190 -18.18 -2.61 -3.13
CA LEU A 190 -17.11 -3.60 -3.14
C LEU A 190 -16.02 -3.34 -2.09
N PHE A 191 -15.89 -2.09 -1.64
CA PHE A 191 -14.93 -1.72 -0.59
C PHE A 191 -15.46 -1.91 0.84
N GLU A 192 -16.74 -2.18 1.02
CA GLU A 192 -17.34 -2.34 2.37
C GLU A 192 -16.74 -3.53 3.14
N ALA A 193 -16.36 -4.59 2.41
CA ALA A 193 -15.72 -5.76 3.03
C ALA A 193 -14.32 -5.48 3.60
N GLU A 194 -13.64 -4.42 3.14
CA GLU A 194 -12.28 -4.09 3.57
C GLU A 194 -12.23 -2.83 4.43
N ILE A 195 -13.06 -1.82 4.18
CA ILE A 195 -13.06 -0.56 4.90
C ILE A 195 -13.65 -0.74 6.32
N THR A 196 -12.92 -0.19 7.30
CA THR A 196 -13.47 0.11 8.63
C THR A 196 -13.65 1.63 8.72
N PRO A 197 -14.89 2.12 8.97
CA PRO A 197 -15.11 3.54 9.13
C PRO A 197 -14.33 4.12 10.31
N VAL A 198 -13.92 5.38 10.19
CA VAL A 198 -13.19 6.12 11.22
C VAL A 198 -14.07 7.24 11.74
N GLU A 199 -14.28 7.27 13.04
CA GLU A 199 -14.98 8.37 13.70
C GLU A 199 -14.02 9.57 13.87
N ILE A 200 -14.36 10.70 13.25
CA ILE A 200 -13.58 11.93 13.32
C ILE A 200 -14.23 12.84 14.39
N PRO A 201 -13.54 13.05 15.53
CA PRO A 201 -14.06 13.94 16.56
C PRO A 201 -14.30 15.34 16.01
N GLN A 202 -15.42 15.93 16.39
CA GLN A 202 -15.75 17.31 16.05
C GLN A 202 -15.53 18.22 17.25
N ARG A 203 -15.22 19.49 17.00
CA ARG A 203 -15.08 20.50 18.07
C ARG A 203 -16.40 20.71 18.81
N LYS A 204 -17.53 20.54 18.13
CA LYS A 204 -18.89 20.60 18.68
C LYS A 204 -19.76 19.60 17.94
N GLY A 205 -20.64 18.90 18.67
CA GLY A 205 -21.55 17.91 18.11
C GLY A 205 -20.96 16.50 18.06
N ASP A 206 -21.68 15.60 17.39
CA ASP A 206 -21.30 14.19 17.25
C ASP A 206 -20.12 14.01 16.30
N PRO A 207 -19.31 12.94 16.46
CA PRO A 207 -18.27 12.59 15.50
C PRO A 207 -18.82 12.39 14.10
N VAL A 208 -18.04 12.77 13.08
CA VAL A 208 -18.35 12.47 11.68
C VAL A 208 -17.76 11.12 11.33
N LEU A 209 -18.60 10.25 10.78
CA LEU A 209 -18.15 8.94 10.31
C LEU A 209 -17.53 9.06 8.91
N PHE A 210 -16.22 8.85 8.82
CA PHE A 210 -15.49 8.82 7.57
C PHE A 210 -15.37 7.38 7.08
N SER A 211 -16.03 7.05 5.96
CA SER A 211 -16.20 5.69 5.46
C SER A 211 -15.86 5.48 3.99
N GLN A 212 -15.39 6.52 3.30
CA GLN A 212 -15.09 6.45 1.86
C GLN A 212 -13.73 7.07 1.54
N ASP A 213 -13.04 6.49 0.55
CA ASP A 213 -11.79 7.03 0.04
C ASP A 213 -12.02 8.42 -0.59
N GLU A 214 -11.29 9.42 -0.14
CA GLU A 214 -11.46 10.82 -0.58
C GLU A 214 -10.91 11.10 -1.98
N GLY A 215 -10.00 10.26 -2.47
CA GLY A 215 -9.27 10.53 -3.70
C GLY A 215 -10.06 10.27 -4.98
N ILE A 216 -11.13 9.49 -4.93
CA ILE A 216 -11.87 9.04 -6.12
C ILE A 216 -12.58 10.21 -6.80
N ARG A 217 -12.31 10.40 -8.09
CA ARG A 217 -12.92 11.42 -8.96
C ARG A 217 -13.66 10.76 -10.11
N PRO A 218 -14.97 10.51 -9.97
CA PRO A 218 -15.76 9.74 -10.95
C PRO A 218 -15.82 10.36 -12.34
N GLU A 219 -15.65 11.67 -12.43
CA GLU A 219 -15.71 12.46 -13.67
C GLU A 219 -14.41 12.43 -14.49
N THR A 220 -13.36 11.74 -14.01
CA THR A 220 -12.07 11.69 -14.69
C THR A 220 -12.16 10.92 -15.99
N THR A 221 -11.72 11.53 -17.08
CA THR A 221 -11.67 10.95 -18.43
C THR A 221 -10.28 11.15 -19.04
N VAL A 222 -9.96 10.37 -20.07
CA VAL A 222 -8.72 10.54 -20.85
C VAL A 222 -8.61 11.96 -21.40
N GLU A 223 -9.72 12.51 -21.90
CA GLU A 223 -9.76 13.89 -22.40
C GLU A 223 -9.44 14.92 -21.30
N SER A 224 -10.01 14.75 -20.10
CA SER A 224 -9.74 15.67 -18.98
C SER A 224 -8.29 15.58 -18.51
N LEU A 225 -7.72 14.38 -18.47
CA LEU A 225 -6.31 14.17 -18.13
C LEU A 225 -5.37 14.73 -19.19
N GLY A 226 -5.73 14.62 -20.47
CA GLY A 226 -4.95 15.14 -21.60
C GLY A 226 -4.72 16.67 -21.54
N LYS A 227 -5.55 17.41 -20.83
CA LYS A 227 -5.42 18.86 -20.62
C LYS A 227 -4.43 19.24 -19.51
N LEU A 228 -3.99 18.29 -18.70
CA LEU A 228 -3.05 18.54 -17.60
C LEU A 228 -1.63 18.79 -18.13
N ARG A 229 -0.91 19.67 -17.46
CA ARG A 229 0.51 19.90 -17.77
C ARG A 229 1.38 18.81 -17.17
N PRO A 230 2.51 18.46 -17.81
CA PRO A 230 3.51 17.62 -17.20
C PRO A 230 3.94 18.15 -15.83
N ALA A 231 4.11 17.24 -14.85
CA ALA A 231 4.35 17.63 -13.46
C ALA A 231 5.84 17.68 -13.10
N PHE A 232 6.69 16.88 -13.77
CA PHE A 232 8.08 16.66 -13.34
C PHE A 232 9.14 17.05 -14.38
N ALA A 233 8.77 17.22 -15.63
CA ALA A 233 9.65 17.73 -16.69
C ALA A 233 8.84 18.54 -17.67
N LYS A 234 9.46 19.57 -18.29
CA LYS A 234 8.76 20.49 -19.20
C LYS A 234 8.07 19.77 -20.37
N ASP A 235 8.76 18.80 -20.95
CA ASP A 235 8.27 17.97 -22.05
C ASP A 235 8.01 16.53 -21.60
N GLY A 236 7.63 16.34 -20.33
CA GLY A 236 7.37 15.06 -19.72
C GLY A 236 6.02 14.47 -20.07
N THR A 237 5.82 13.24 -19.65
CA THR A 237 4.60 12.45 -19.88
C THR A 237 3.76 12.24 -18.64
N ILE A 238 4.36 12.38 -17.44
CA ILE A 238 3.70 12.19 -16.14
C ILE A 238 3.03 13.49 -15.71
N THR A 239 1.77 13.39 -15.29
CA THR A 239 0.99 14.51 -14.76
C THR A 239 0.55 14.24 -13.32
N ALA A 240 -0.02 15.24 -12.66
CA ALA A 240 -0.68 15.02 -11.37
C ALA A 240 -1.84 14.01 -11.44
N GLY A 241 -2.49 13.89 -12.60
CA GLY A 241 -3.60 12.95 -12.83
C GLY A 241 -3.16 11.51 -13.11
N THR A 242 -1.88 11.29 -13.38
CA THR A 242 -1.29 9.96 -13.62
C THR A 242 -0.25 9.57 -12.56
N SER A 243 -0.26 10.30 -11.45
CA SER A 243 0.51 10.03 -10.24
C SER A 243 -0.43 9.66 -9.09
N SER A 244 0.01 8.79 -8.20
CA SER A 244 -0.73 8.49 -6.97
C SER A 244 -0.80 9.70 -6.05
N GLN A 245 -1.88 9.79 -5.29
CA GLN A 245 -2.11 10.91 -4.38
C GLN A 245 -1.37 10.72 -3.06
N ILE A 246 -0.81 11.80 -2.53
CA ILE A 246 -0.31 11.86 -1.15
C ILE A 246 -1.49 11.62 -0.21
N SER A 247 -1.37 10.64 0.68
CA SER A 247 -2.53 10.12 1.41
C SER A 247 -2.19 9.67 2.82
N ASP A 248 -3.23 9.55 3.63
CA ASP A 248 -3.19 9.00 4.98
C ASP A 248 -4.03 7.73 5.03
N GLY A 249 -3.58 6.70 5.73
CA GLY A 249 -4.34 5.46 5.88
C GLY A 249 -3.55 4.33 6.51
N ALA A 250 -4.25 3.26 6.83
CA ALA A 250 -3.68 2.02 7.36
C ALA A 250 -4.46 0.80 6.89
N ALA A 251 -3.77 -0.32 6.78
CA ALA A 251 -4.35 -1.64 6.52
C ALA A 251 -3.63 -2.70 7.34
N ALA A 252 -4.36 -3.67 7.83
CA ALA A 252 -3.81 -4.77 8.59
C ALA A 252 -4.52 -6.08 8.25
N VAL A 253 -3.78 -7.18 8.31
CA VAL A 253 -4.30 -8.54 8.16
C VAL A 253 -3.87 -9.38 9.37
N VAL A 254 -4.71 -10.35 9.73
CA VAL A 254 -4.37 -11.40 10.68
C VAL A 254 -3.83 -12.58 9.90
N VAL A 255 -2.55 -12.88 10.10
CA VAL A 255 -1.86 -14.01 9.48
C VAL A 255 -1.72 -15.11 10.51
N MET A 256 -2.08 -16.34 10.15
CA MET A 256 -2.11 -17.46 11.07
C MET A 256 -1.59 -18.74 10.39
N SER A 257 -0.97 -19.63 11.17
CA SER A 257 -0.68 -20.98 10.67
C SER A 257 -1.99 -21.70 10.34
N LYS A 258 -1.99 -22.56 9.32
CA LYS A 258 -3.18 -23.34 8.95
C LYS A 258 -3.68 -24.18 10.11
N ALA A 259 -2.75 -24.79 10.83
CA ALA A 259 -3.06 -25.62 12.01
C ALA A 259 -3.77 -24.81 13.10
N LYS A 260 -3.29 -23.60 13.37
CA LYS A 260 -3.89 -22.72 14.38
C LYS A 260 -5.27 -22.21 13.97
N ALA A 261 -5.45 -21.86 12.71
CA ALA A 261 -6.76 -21.46 12.18
C ALA A 261 -7.78 -22.61 12.33
N GLN A 262 -7.38 -23.84 12.00
CA GLN A 262 -8.22 -25.04 12.18
C GLN A 262 -8.50 -25.35 13.65
N GLU A 263 -7.50 -25.25 14.53
CA GLU A 263 -7.67 -25.43 15.99
C GLU A 263 -8.73 -24.46 16.56
N LEU A 264 -8.73 -23.21 16.07
CA LEU A 264 -9.68 -22.19 16.51
C LEU A 264 -11.01 -22.24 15.76
N GLY A 265 -11.16 -23.13 14.79
CA GLY A 265 -12.38 -23.23 13.97
C GLY A 265 -12.60 -22.02 13.06
N LEU A 266 -11.54 -21.34 12.66
CA LEU A 266 -11.60 -20.14 11.83
C LEU A 266 -11.50 -20.49 10.35
N GLU A 267 -12.32 -19.82 9.55
CA GLU A 267 -12.13 -19.76 8.11
C GLU A 267 -11.03 -18.75 7.77
N TRP A 268 -10.46 -18.87 6.57
CA TRP A 268 -9.50 -17.89 6.06
C TRP A 268 -9.93 -17.34 4.70
N ILE A 269 -9.49 -16.13 4.43
CA ILE A 269 -9.76 -15.43 3.16
C ILE A 269 -8.86 -16.01 2.07
N ALA A 270 -7.57 -16.23 2.40
CA ALA A 270 -6.56 -16.61 1.42
C ALA A 270 -5.40 -17.39 2.04
N GLU A 271 -4.72 -18.17 1.21
CA GLU A 271 -3.42 -18.77 1.46
C GLU A 271 -2.32 -17.87 0.85
N ILE A 272 -1.24 -17.66 1.61
CA ILE A 272 -0.07 -16.93 1.13
C ILE A 272 0.85 -17.88 0.39
N GLY A 273 1.15 -17.56 -0.86
CA GLY A 273 2.13 -18.25 -1.70
C GLY A 273 3.53 -17.66 -1.59
N ALA A 274 4.30 -17.74 -2.67
CA ALA A 274 5.66 -17.26 -2.69
C ALA A 274 5.76 -15.73 -2.66
N HIS A 275 6.79 -15.24 -1.99
CA HIS A 275 7.24 -13.85 -2.00
C HIS A 275 8.31 -13.67 -3.09
N GLY A 276 8.08 -12.77 -4.02
CA GLY A 276 9.04 -12.28 -5.01
C GLY A 276 9.68 -10.99 -4.54
N ASN A 277 11.01 -10.93 -4.59
CA ASN A 277 11.78 -9.79 -4.14
C ASN A 277 12.89 -9.55 -5.16
N VAL A 278 12.92 -8.35 -5.76
CA VAL A 278 13.87 -7.97 -6.80
C VAL A 278 14.38 -6.55 -6.60
N ALA A 279 15.52 -6.24 -7.19
CA ALA A 279 16.09 -4.90 -7.24
C ALA A 279 16.95 -4.70 -8.48
N GLY A 280 17.08 -3.44 -8.90
CA GLY A 280 17.96 -3.05 -10.01
C GLY A 280 17.44 -3.41 -11.42
N PRO A 281 18.35 -3.28 -12.43
CA PRO A 281 19.76 -2.93 -12.32
C PRO A 281 20.04 -1.46 -12.00
N ASP A 282 19.05 -0.59 -12.08
CA ASP A 282 19.09 0.83 -11.74
C ASP A 282 17.94 1.20 -10.81
N ASN A 283 17.71 2.49 -10.57
CA ASN A 283 16.63 2.99 -9.70
C ASN A 283 15.26 3.09 -10.40
N SER A 284 15.10 2.55 -11.59
CA SER A 284 13.81 2.57 -12.31
C SER A 284 12.73 1.76 -11.60
N LEU A 285 11.50 2.24 -11.68
CA LEU A 285 10.34 1.65 -11.01
C LEU A 285 9.47 0.78 -11.91
N GLN A 286 9.42 1.10 -13.21
CA GLN A 286 8.38 0.65 -14.12
C GLN A 286 8.26 -0.87 -14.26
N SER A 287 9.39 -1.58 -14.27
CA SER A 287 9.45 -3.04 -14.40
C SER A 287 9.67 -3.79 -13.09
N GLN A 288 9.70 -3.10 -11.96
CA GLN A 288 9.93 -3.75 -10.66
C GLN A 288 8.75 -4.66 -10.24
N PRO A 289 7.47 -4.24 -10.38
CA PRO A 289 6.36 -5.14 -10.07
C PRO A 289 6.33 -6.40 -10.95
N SER A 290 6.53 -6.25 -12.26
CA SER A 290 6.55 -7.40 -13.18
C SER A 290 7.71 -8.35 -12.88
N GLY A 291 8.90 -7.82 -12.60
CA GLY A 291 10.06 -8.61 -12.19
C GLY A 291 9.80 -9.39 -10.90
N ALA A 292 9.21 -8.74 -9.91
CA ALA A 292 8.87 -9.37 -8.62
C ALA A 292 7.79 -10.46 -8.79
N ILE A 293 6.76 -10.23 -9.61
CA ILE A 293 5.73 -11.23 -9.93
C ILE A 293 6.39 -12.46 -10.58
N ARG A 294 7.22 -12.27 -11.60
CA ARG A 294 7.94 -13.40 -12.25
C ARG A 294 8.81 -14.17 -11.25
N HIS A 295 9.48 -13.46 -10.34
CA HIS A 295 10.29 -14.11 -9.31
C HIS A 295 9.44 -14.93 -8.35
N ALA A 296 8.29 -14.42 -7.91
CA ALA A 296 7.36 -15.16 -7.05
C ALA A 296 6.77 -16.38 -7.77
N LEU A 297 6.31 -16.22 -9.01
CA LEU A 297 5.78 -17.30 -9.84
C LEU A 297 6.79 -18.45 -10.03
N LYS A 298 8.04 -18.10 -10.29
CA LYS A 298 9.12 -19.10 -10.44
C LYS A 298 9.29 -19.93 -9.15
N LYS A 299 9.20 -19.31 -7.98
CA LYS A 299 9.29 -20.03 -6.70
C LYS A 299 8.11 -20.97 -6.45
N ASP A 300 6.93 -20.59 -6.92
CA ASP A 300 5.70 -21.37 -6.76
C ASP A 300 5.47 -22.36 -7.92
N GLY A 301 6.35 -22.40 -8.92
CA GLY A 301 6.22 -23.27 -10.11
C GLY A 301 5.03 -22.87 -11.00
N LEU A 302 4.65 -21.60 -10.99
CA LEU A 302 3.53 -21.04 -11.76
C LEU A 302 4.05 -20.19 -12.94
N SER A 303 3.13 -19.90 -13.85
CA SER A 303 3.28 -18.95 -14.96
C SER A 303 2.33 -17.76 -14.82
N VAL A 304 2.48 -16.75 -15.68
CA VAL A 304 1.58 -15.57 -15.68
C VAL A 304 0.15 -15.96 -16.06
N GLU A 305 -0.01 -16.97 -16.89
CA GLU A 305 -1.29 -17.50 -17.35
C GLU A 305 -2.12 -18.12 -16.22
N ASP A 306 -1.45 -18.61 -15.17
CA ASP A 306 -2.10 -19.18 -13.97
C ASP A 306 -2.70 -18.12 -13.04
N LEU A 307 -2.45 -16.83 -13.30
CA LEU A 307 -3.01 -15.73 -12.52
C LEU A 307 -4.39 -15.33 -13.04
N ASP A 308 -5.38 -15.38 -12.17
CA ASP A 308 -6.74 -14.88 -12.43
C ASP A 308 -6.80 -13.36 -12.33
N LEU A 309 -6.15 -12.79 -11.31
CA LEU A 309 -6.09 -11.35 -11.04
C LEU A 309 -4.70 -10.90 -10.62
N ILE A 310 -4.42 -9.63 -10.90
CA ILE A 310 -3.17 -8.97 -10.52
C ILE A 310 -3.50 -7.60 -9.91
N GLU A 311 -2.92 -7.29 -8.77
CA GLU A 311 -2.91 -5.95 -8.19
C GLU A 311 -1.50 -5.38 -8.31
N ILE A 312 -1.36 -4.27 -9.03
CA ILE A 312 -0.11 -3.51 -9.15
C ILE A 312 -0.34 -2.12 -8.57
N ASN A 313 0.42 -1.74 -7.56
CA ASN A 313 0.28 -0.40 -6.98
C ASN A 313 0.65 0.66 -8.02
N GLU A 314 -0.28 1.56 -8.30
CA GLU A 314 -0.13 2.64 -9.28
C GLU A 314 0.60 3.85 -8.66
N ALA A 315 1.86 3.68 -8.27
CA ALA A 315 2.67 4.83 -7.82
C ALA A 315 2.67 5.93 -8.88
N PHE A 316 2.85 5.51 -10.14
CA PHE A 316 2.60 6.26 -11.37
C PHE A 316 1.92 5.34 -12.38
N ALA A 317 1.11 5.88 -13.27
CA ALA A 317 0.47 5.08 -14.33
C ALA A 317 1.51 4.35 -15.20
N ALA A 318 2.67 4.96 -15.41
CA ALA A 318 3.80 4.37 -16.13
C ALA A 318 4.22 3.00 -15.59
N VAL A 319 4.14 2.81 -14.26
CA VAL A 319 4.47 1.53 -13.60
C VAL A 319 3.49 0.43 -14.02
N ALA A 320 2.20 0.73 -14.01
CA ALA A 320 1.17 -0.22 -14.44
C ALA A 320 1.28 -0.52 -15.94
N VAL A 321 1.46 0.51 -16.79
CA VAL A 321 1.62 0.36 -18.23
C VAL A 321 2.79 -0.57 -18.56
N GLN A 322 3.97 -0.29 -18.02
CA GLN A 322 5.17 -1.09 -18.32
C GLN A 322 5.07 -2.50 -17.74
N SER A 323 4.60 -2.64 -16.51
CA SER A 323 4.48 -3.96 -15.87
C SER A 323 3.48 -4.86 -16.60
N MET A 324 2.36 -4.32 -17.08
CA MET A 324 1.41 -5.09 -17.92
C MET A 324 2.06 -5.51 -19.24
N LYS A 325 2.81 -4.62 -19.88
CA LYS A 325 3.55 -4.93 -21.10
C LYS A 325 4.58 -6.04 -20.87
N ASP A 326 5.35 -5.97 -19.81
CA ASP A 326 6.35 -6.99 -19.46
C ASP A 326 5.71 -8.35 -19.20
N LEU A 327 4.57 -8.39 -18.54
CA LEU A 327 3.84 -9.63 -18.20
C LEU A 327 3.02 -10.17 -19.38
N GLY A 328 2.76 -9.36 -20.41
CA GLY A 328 1.90 -9.74 -21.54
C GLY A 328 0.42 -9.83 -21.15
N VAL A 329 -0.02 -9.03 -20.15
CA VAL A 329 -1.40 -9.01 -19.66
C VAL A 329 -2.12 -7.70 -20.04
N THR A 330 -3.44 -7.77 -20.07
CA THR A 330 -4.31 -6.63 -20.35
C THR A 330 -4.91 -6.06 -19.06
N PRO A 331 -5.45 -4.83 -19.08
CA PRO A 331 -6.12 -4.25 -17.92
C PRO A 331 -7.29 -5.07 -17.36
N ASP A 332 -7.83 -6.03 -18.11
CA ASP A 332 -8.97 -6.86 -17.67
C ASP A 332 -8.67 -7.70 -16.42
N LYS A 333 -7.39 -8.03 -16.22
CA LYS A 333 -6.91 -8.78 -15.04
C LYS A 333 -6.24 -7.90 -13.99
N VAL A 334 -5.95 -6.64 -14.30
CA VAL A 334 -5.11 -5.78 -13.46
C VAL A 334 -5.93 -4.65 -12.87
N ASN A 335 -5.83 -4.47 -11.54
CA ASN A 335 -6.47 -3.38 -10.80
C ASN A 335 -7.95 -3.21 -11.16
N VAL A 336 -8.68 -4.30 -11.13
CA VAL A 336 -10.06 -4.38 -11.65
C VAL A 336 -11.05 -3.47 -10.92
N ASN A 337 -10.72 -2.99 -9.73
CA ASN A 337 -11.51 -2.07 -8.92
C ASN A 337 -10.84 -0.70 -8.75
N GLY A 338 -9.92 -0.35 -9.65
CA GLY A 338 -9.10 0.85 -9.54
C GLY A 338 -7.84 0.63 -8.69
N GLY A 339 -6.99 1.63 -8.62
CA GLY A 339 -5.72 1.55 -7.91
C GLY A 339 -5.33 2.88 -7.25
N ALA A 340 -4.05 3.02 -6.91
CA ALA A 340 -3.54 4.12 -6.09
C ALA A 340 -3.72 5.51 -6.69
N ILE A 341 -3.83 5.65 -8.00
CA ILE A 341 -4.12 6.94 -8.65
C ILE A 341 -5.46 7.48 -8.16
N ALA A 342 -6.46 6.62 -8.09
CA ALA A 342 -7.79 6.98 -7.62
C ALA A 342 -7.92 6.92 -6.09
N LEU A 343 -7.42 5.83 -5.48
CA LEU A 343 -7.62 5.53 -4.06
C LEU A 343 -6.68 6.31 -3.15
N GLY A 344 -5.45 6.57 -3.60
CA GLY A 344 -4.37 7.13 -2.81
C GLY A 344 -3.26 6.14 -2.51
N HIS A 345 -2.13 6.67 -2.03
CA HIS A 345 -0.93 5.89 -1.73
C HIS A 345 -0.29 6.31 -0.41
N PRO A 346 -0.89 5.95 0.74
CA PRO A 346 -0.19 6.03 2.02
C PRO A 346 0.99 5.06 1.96
N ILE A 347 2.23 5.58 1.94
CA ILE A 347 3.41 4.82 1.45
C ILE A 347 3.57 3.48 2.17
N GLY A 348 3.63 3.49 3.50
CA GLY A 348 3.83 2.28 4.28
C GLY A 348 2.64 1.32 4.33
N MET A 349 1.45 1.81 3.98
CA MET A 349 0.20 1.02 4.01
C MET A 349 -0.09 0.27 2.72
N SER A 350 0.28 0.82 1.57
CA SER A 350 -0.22 0.37 0.27
C SER A 350 0.05 -1.09 -0.04
N GLY A 351 1.20 -1.63 0.40
CA GLY A 351 1.50 -3.05 0.23
C GLY A 351 0.49 -3.98 0.91
N ALA A 352 0.01 -3.62 2.08
CA ALA A 352 -1.02 -4.37 2.78
C ALA A 352 -2.40 -4.20 2.12
N ARG A 353 -2.70 -2.99 1.61
CA ARG A 353 -3.94 -2.72 0.90
C ARG A 353 -4.09 -3.59 -0.35
N VAL A 354 -3.07 -3.64 -1.21
CA VAL A 354 -3.15 -4.42 -2.45
C VAL A 354 -3.30 -5.93 -2.19
N VAL A 355 -2.64 -6.46 -1.15
CA VAL A 355 -2.78 -7.86 -0.74
C VAL A 355 -4.19 -8.16 -0.23
N LEU A 356 -4.71 -7.33 0.68
CA LEU A 356 -6.04 -7.49 1.24
C LEU A 356 -7.13 -7.40 0.18
N HIS A 357 -7.03 -6.37 -0.68
CA HIS A 357 -8.01 -6.15 -1.75
C HIS A 357 -8.04 -7.32 -2.73
N LEU A 358 -6.86 -7.78 -3.18
CA LEU A 358 -6.73 -8.93 -4.08
C LEU A 358 -7.38 -10.19 -3.47
N ALA A 359 -7.10 -10.49 -2.21
CA ALA A 359 -7.66 -11.65 -1.53
C ALA A 359 -9.19 -11.59 -1.46
N LEU A 360 -9.74 -10.45 -1.11
CA LEU A 360 -11.21 -10.25 -1.02
C LEU A 360 -11.86 -10.29 -2.40
N GLU A 361 -11.25 -9.72 -3.43
CA GLU A 361 -11.78 -9.74 -4.79
C GLU A 361 -11.77 -11.15 -5.38
N LEU A 362 -10.71 -11.92 -5.18
CA LEU A 362 -10.66 -13.34 -5.56
C LEU A 362 -11.75 -14.13 -4.83
N LYS A 363 -11.94 -13.91 -3.52
CA LYS A 363 -13.00 -14.56 -2.73
C LYS A 363 -14.38 -14.21 -3.26
N ARG A 364 -14.63 -12.95 -3.62
CA ARG A 364 -15.90 -12.49 -4.20
C ARG A 364 -16.19 -13.18 -5.54
N ARG A 365 -15.16 -13.47 -6.32
CA ARG A 365 -15.29 -14.18 -7.62
C ARG A 365 -15.39 -15.71 -7.49
N GLY A 366 -15.28 -16.23 -6.28
CA GLY A 366 -15.44 -17.68 -6.03
C GLY A 366 -14.12 -18.43 -5.90
N GLY A 367 -13.01 -17.74 -5.79
CA GLY A 367 -11.66 -18.30 -5.60
C GLY A 367 -10.72 -17.96 -6.75
N GLY A 368 -9.50 -18.44 -6.68
CA GLY A 368 -8.50 -18.27 -7.73
C GLY A 368 -7.11 -17.93 -7.18
N THR A 369 -6.17 -17.73 -8.10
CA THR A 369 -4.79 -17.35 -7.82
C THR A 369 -4.52 -15.93 -8.33
N GLY A 370 -3.87 -15.10 -7.51
CA GLY A 370 -3.49 -13.76 -7.92
C GLY A 370 -2.12 -13.36 -7.43
N ALA A 371 -1.62 -12.25 -7.95
CA ALA A 371 -0.39 -11.62 -7.53
C ALA A 371 -0.62 -10.16 -7.13
N ALA A 372 -0.16 -9.79 -5.95
CA ALA A 372 -0.09 -8.40 -5.51
C ALA A 372 1.36 -7.92 -5.60
N ALA A 373 1.60 -6.77 -6.21
CA ALA A 373 2.96 -6.27 -6.43
C ALA A 373 3.05 -4.75 -6.35
N LEU A 374 4.23 -4.27 -5.99
CA LEU A 374 4.58 -2.85 -5.95
C LEU A 374 6.00 -2.64 -6.44
N CYS A 375 6.27 -1.42 -6.94
CA CYS A 375 7.60 -0.85 -6.98
C CYS A 375 7.88 -0.08 -5.68
N GLY A 376 9.13 0.06 -5.34
CA GLY A 376 9.60 0.87 -4.21
C GLY A 376 10.79 1.73 -4.55
N GLY A 377 10.91 2.85 -3.86
CA GLY A 377 12.05 3.74 -4.00
C GLY A 377 13.39 2.98 -3.91
N GLY A 378 14.38 3.43 -4.67
CA GLY A 378 15.66 2.73 -4.82
C GLY A 378 15.65 1.60 -5.84
N GLY A 379 14.65 1.52 -6.71
CA GLY A 379 14.58 0.55 -7.79
C GLY A 379 14.38 -0.88 -7.30
N GLN A 380 13.46 -1.06 -6.37
CA GLN A 380 13.10 -2.38 -5.82
C GLN A 380 11.66 -2.78 -6.16
N GLY A 381 11.37 -4.06 -6.10
CA GLY A 381 10.03 -4.61 -6.29
C GLY A 381 9.75 -5.79 -5.38
N ASP A 382 8.55 -5.84 -4.86
CA ASP A 382 8.03 -6.99 -4.13
C ASP A 382 6.70 -7.46 -4.73
N ALA A 383 6.49 -8.77 -4.67
CA ALA A 383 5.22 -9.40 -5.04
C ALA A 383 4.89 -10.56 -4.09
N LEU A 384 3.60 -10.77 -3.88
CA LEU A 384 3.10 -11.88 -3.09
C LEU A 384 2.04 -12.63 -3.89
N ILE A 385 2.20 -13.94 -4.01
CA ILE A 385 1.18 -14.80 -4.60
C ILE A 385 0.11 -15.10 -3.54
N ILE A 386 -1.13 -14.95 -3.93
CA ILE A 386 -2.31 -15.19 -3.08
C ILE A 386 -3.17 -16.24 -3.74
N ARG A 387 -3.55 -17.27 -2.96
CA ARG A 387 -4.48 -18.32 -3.41
C ARG A 387 -5.73 -18.27 -2.54
N VAL A 388 -6.86 -18.15 -3.18
CA VAL A 388 -8.16 -18.21 -2.49
C VAL A 388 -8.84 -19.51 -2.90
N PRO A 389 -9.16 -20.38 -1.92
CA PRO A 389 -9.84 -21.63 -2.22
C PRO A 389 -11.15 -21.38 -2.99
N GLY A 390 -11.41 -22.17 -4.03
CA GLY A 390 -12.72 -22.20 -4.70
C GLY A 390 -13.81 -22.72 -3.77
N LYS A 391 -15.05 -22.34 -4.07
CA LYS A 391 -16.23 -22.86 -3.36
C LYS A 391 -16.50 -24.30 -3.75
#